data_3f57695fa1ad1cbb53d0f6156f87d954
#
_entry.id   3f57695fa1ad1cbb53d0f6156f87d954
#
_cell.length_a   1.000
_cell.length_b   1.000
_cell.length_c   1.000
_cell.angle_alpha   90.00
_cell.angle_beta   90.00
_cell.angle_gamma   90.00
#
_symmetry.space_group_name_H-M   'P 1'
#
loop_
_entity.id
_entity.type
_entity.pdbx_description
1 polymer ?
#
loop_
_entity_poly.entity_id
_entity_poly.type
_entity_poly.pdbx_seq_one_letter_code
_entity_poly.pdbx_strand_id
1 'polypeptide(L)'
;MKNILVPVDFSEYSEYALEAAVRIAQTQNAKVIALHMMGISEAVINKSDPKEAFEALYYSKLVEKKFIEFLDKDFLEGIHVEQAVSNYNQFTEINKLAKKYEADLIVMGSHGSSGISEIFVGSNTEKVVRTSEIPVVVVKSKFKDFEFKNIIFACDFEK
;
A
#
# COMPACT_ATOMS: atom_id res chain seq x y z
N MET A 1 -4.45 17.10 5.09
CA MET A 1 -4.30 15.66 4.85
C MET A 1 -4.28 14.97 6.20
N LYS A 2 -5.08 13.91 6.39
CA LYS A 2 -5.20 13.22 7.69
C LYS A 2 -4.70 11.79 7.63
N ASN A 3 -5.04 11.05 6.58
CA ASN A 3 -4.71 9.64 6.43
C ASN A 3 -4.02 9.35 5.11
N ILE A 4 -2.93 8.59 5.17
CA ILE A 4 -2.17 8.12 4.02
C ILE A 4 -2.29 6.60 3.96
N LEU A 5 -2.82 6.07 2.86
CA LEU A 5 -2.96 4.65 2.61
C LEU A 5 -1.74 4.14 1.84
N VAL A 6 -1.10 3.10 2.35
CA VAL A 6 0.08 2.48 1.75
C VAL A 6 -0.21 1.01 1.47
N PRO A 7 -0.59 0.63 0.25
CA PRO A 7 -0.68 -0.77 -0.13
C PRO A 7 0.69 -1.44 -0.04
N VAL A 8 0.79 -2.56 0.69
CA VAL A 8 2.04 -3.27 0.91
C VAL A 8 1.92 -4.75 0.52
N ASP A 9 2.95 -5.26 -0.13
CA ASP A 9 3.13 -6.67 -0.47
C ASP A 9 4.41 -7.25 0.16
N PHE A 10 4.98 -6.48 1.10
CA PHE A 10 6.23 -6.78 1.81
C PHE A 10 7.48 -6.82 0.91
N SER A 11 7.41 -6.28 -0.30
CA SER A 11 8.56 -6.10 -1.18
C SER A 11 9.36 -4.85 -0.80
N GLU A 12 10.58 -4.75 -1.32
CA GLU A 12 11.43 -3.57 -1.18
C GLU A 12 10.75 -2.30 -1.73
N TYR A 13 9.99 -2.40 -2.80
CA TYR A 13 9.25 -1.25 -3.38
C TYR A 13 8.14 -0.77 -2.45
N SER A 14 7.46 -1.68 -1.75
CA SER A 14 6.48 -1.29 -0.73
C SER A 14 7.15 -0.71 0.53
N GLU A 15 8.38 -1.12 0.85
CA GLU A 15 9.18 -0.48 1.90
C GLU A 15 9.56 0.96 1.53
N TYR A 16 10.01 1.21 0.30
CA TYR A 16 10.28 2.58 -0.18
C TYR A 16 9.02 3.46 -0.14
N ALA A 17 7.87 2.90 -0.51
CA ALA A 17 6.60 3.60 -0.43
C ALA A 17 6.22 3.94 1.02
N LEU A 18 6.44 3.02 1.95
CA LEU A 18 6.18 3.24 3.38
C LEU A 18 7.11 4.33 3.92
N GLU A 19 8.41 4.30 3.61
CA GLU A 19 9.35 5.34 4.03
C GLU A 19 8.92 6.73 3.51
N ALA A 20 8.53 6.82 2.23
CA ALA A 20 8.02 8.06 1.65
C ALA A 20 6.74 8.56 2.33
N ALA A 21 5.79 7.67 2.60
CA ALA A 21 4.55 7.98 3.28
C ALA A 21 4.78 8.51 4.70
N VAL A 22 5.71 7.91 5.44
CA VAL A 22 6.10 8.35 6.79
C VAL A 22 6.67 9.76 6.77
N ARG A 23 7.56 10.06 5.83
CA ARG A 23 8.13 11.42 5.68
C ARG A 23 7.07 12.46 5.35
N ILE A 24 6.11 12.12 4.47
CA ILE A 24 4.96 12.98 4.19
C ILE A 24 4.11 13.15 5.46
N ALA A 25 3.83 12.06 6.17
CA ALA A 25 3.01 12.09 7.39
C ALA A 25 3.62 12.98 8.48
N GLN A 26 4.94 12.91 8.68
CA GLN A 26 5.66 13.76 9.63
C GLN A 26 5.46 15.26 9.35
N THR A 27 5.52 15.68 8.07
CA THR A 27 5.33 17.08 7.70
C THR A 27 3.89 17.55 7.78
N GLN A 28 2.93 16.63 7.61
CA GLN A 28 1.50 16.94 7.53
C GLN A 28 0.73 16.56 8.81
N ASN A 29 1.41 16.01 9.82
CA ASN A 29 0.79 15.43 11.01
C ASN A 29 -0.35 14.44 10.64
N ALA A 30 -0.06 13.56 9.66
CA ALA A 30 -1.00 12.59 9.13
C ALA A 30 -0.72 11.19 9.71
N LYS A 31 -1.74 10.32 9.67
CA LYS A 31 -1.67 8.92 10.03
C LYS A 31 -1.26 8.09 8.82
N VAL A 32 -0.44 7.08 9.01
CA VAL A 32 -0.08 6.11 7.97
C VAL A 32 -0.78 4.78 8.23
N ILE A 33 -1.39 4.22 7.19
CA ILE A 33 -2.11 2.95 7.21
C ILE A 33 -1.44 2.02 6.19
N ALA A 34 -0.71 1.02 6.68
CA ALA A 34 -0.12 -0.02 5.85
C ALA A 34 -1.18 -1.10 5.58
N LEU A 35 -1.62 -1.20 4.33
CA LEU A 35 -2.69 -2.10 3.90
C LEU A 35 -2.14 -3.28 3.12
N HIS A 36 -2.30 -4.50 3.64
CA HIS A 36 -2.03 -5.73 2.90
C HIS A 36 -3.33 -6.38 2.39
N MET A 37 -3.33 -6.75 1.10
CA MET A 37 -4.44 -7.45 0.47
C MET A 37 -4.10 -8.93 0.32
N MET A 38 -4.79 -9.79 1.10
CA MET A 38 -4.46 -11.22 1.19
C MET A 38 -4.86 -12.05 -0.04
N GLY A 39 -5.74 -11.54 -0.88
CA GLY A 39 -6.22 -12.29 -2.04
C GLY A 39 -7.12 -13.49 -1.72
N ILE A 40 -7.60 -13.61 -0.49
CA ILE A 40 -8.51 -14.67 -0.06
C ILE A 40 -9.94 -14.18 -0.29
N SER A 41 -10.76 -14.95 -1.03
CA SER A 41 -12.15 -14.55 -1.26
C SER A 41 -12.96 -14.66 0.04
N GLU A 42 -13.91 -13.73 0.24
CA GLU A 42 -14.85 -13.81 1.39
C GLU A 42 -15.63 -15.13 1.41
N ALA A 43 -15.80 -15.76 0.24
CA ALA A 43 -16.44 -17.07 0.13
C ALA A 43 -15.66 -18.18 0.87
N VAL A 44 -14.35 -18.06 1.01
CA VAL A 44 -13.51 -19.01 1.77
C VAL A 44 -13.69 -18.82 3.27
N ILE A 45 -13.88 -17.59 3.72
CA ILE A 45 -14.00 -17.26 5.16
C ILE A 45 -15.38 -17.65 5.69
N ASN A 46 -16.42 -17.62 4.86
CA ASN A 46 -17.81 -17.86 5.25
C ASN A 46 -18.25 -19.34 5.09
N LYS A 47 -17.38 -20.22 4.63
CA LYS A 47 -17.72 -21.65 4.53
C LYS A 47 -17.49 -22.37 5.85
N SER A 48 -18.44 -23.22 6.19
CA SER A 48 -18.42 -24.06 7.39
C SER A 48 -17.40 -25.22 7.29
N ASP A 49 -16.44 -25.17 6.37
CA ASP A 49 -15.41 -26.19 6.22
C ASP A 49 -14.26 -25.93 7.20
N PRO A 50 -14.01 -26.84 8.17
CA PRO A 50 -12.92 -26.65 9.13
C PRO A 50 -11.54 -26.53 8.51
N LYS A 51 -11.30 -27.12 7.32
CA LYS A 51 -10.03 -27.04 6.62
C LYS A 51 -9.78 -25.63 6.06
N GLU A 52 -10.80 -25.05 5.43
CA GLU A 52 -10.71 -23.68 4.89
C GLU A 52 -10.55 -22.65 6.03
N ALA A 53 -11.24 -22.85 7.16
CA ALA A 53 -11.08 -22.01 8.35
C ALA A 53 -9.65 -22.09 8.92
N PHE A 54 -9.04 -23.26 8.93
CA PHE A 54 -7.68 -23.46 9.38
C PHE A 54 -6.67 -22.76 8.43
N GLU A 55 -6.86 -22.90 7.12
CA GLU A 55 -6.03 -22.22 6.12
C GLU A 55 -6.13 -20.70 6.26
N ALA A 56 -7.32 -20.14 6.44
CA ALA A 56 -7.51 -18.70 6.65
C ALA A 56 -6.78 -18.20 7.91
N LEU A 57 -6.87 -18.95 9.01
CA LEU A 57 -6.16 -18.64 10.25
C LEU A 57 -4.64 -18.72 10.07
N TYR A 58 -4.16 -19.74 9.37
CA TYR A 58 -2.73 -19.89 9.07
C TYR A 58 -2.19 -18.70 8.26
N TYR A 59 -2.89 -18.32 7.19
CA TYR A 59 -2.51 -17.16 6.37
C TYR A 59 -2.57 -15.84 7.17
N SER A 60 -3.58 -15.66 8.02
CA SER A 60 -3.67 -14.48 8.89
C SER A 60 -2.46 -14.35 9.82
N LYS A 61 -2.03 -15.45 10.46
CA LYS A 61 -0.84 -15.45 11.32
C LYS A 61 0.46 -15.21 10.52
N LEU A 62 0.53 -15.74 9.30
CA LEU A 62 1.68 -15.50 8.43
C LEU A 62 1.80 -14.03 8.06
N VAL A 63 0.67 -13.38 7.74
CA VAL A 63 0.63 -11.95 7.43
C VAL A 63 1.00 -11.11 8.66
N GLU A 64 0.49 -11.46 9.85
CA GLU A 64 0.87 -10.80 11.10
C GLU A 64 2.39 -10.86 11.35
N LYS A 65 3.00 -12.03 11.19
CA LYS A 65 4.45 -12.18 11.28
C LYS A 65 5.20 -11.32 10.26
N LYS A 66 4.74 -11.30 9.01
CA LYS A 66 5.33 -10.45 7.96
C LYS A 66 5.22 -8.97 8.28
N PHE A 67 4.12 -8.52 8.87
CA PHE A 67 4.00 -7.13 9.31
C PHE A 67 5.00 -6.78 10.40
N ILE A 68 5.22 -7.67 11.38
CA ILE A 68 6.22 -7.45 12.45
C ILE A 68 7.60 -7.22 11.81
N GLU A 69 8.02 -8.11 10.90
CA GLU A 69 9.33 -8.02 10.22
C GLU A 69 9.41 -6.78 9.30
N PHE A 70 8.32 -6.45 8.61
CA PHE A 70 8.26 -5.33 7.65
C PHE A 70 8.26 -3.97 8.34
N LEU A 71 7.66 -3.87 9.53
CA LEU A 71 7.60 -2.63 10.32
C LEU A 71 8.74 -2.49 11.33
N ASP A 72 9.66 -3.44 11.40
CA ASP A 72 10.89 -3.34 12.20
C ASP A 72 11.96 -2.55 11.41
N LYS A 73 11.80 -1.22 11.35
CA LYS A 73 12.64 -0.32 10.58
C LYS A 73 12.95 0.96 11.36
N ASP A 74 14.20 1.39 11.31
CA ASP A 74 14.70 2.59 12.01
C ASP A 74 13.90 3.86 11.64
N PHE A 75 13.48 3.99 10.36
CA PHE A 75 12.71 5.16 9.91
C PHE A 75 11.29 5.25 10.48
N LEU A 76 10.82 4.20 11.15
CA LEU A 76 9.54 4.17 11.86
C LEU A 76 9.66 4.53 13.33
N GLU A 77 10.86 4.79 13.86
CA GLU A 77 11.05 5.13 15.26
C GLU A 77 10.21 6.36 15.65
N GLY A 78 9.37 6.20 16.66
CA GLY A 78 8.44 7.23 17.12
C GLY A 78 7.21 7.47 16.24
N ILE A 79 7.02 6.68 15.17
CA ILE A 79 5.88 6.77 14.24
C ILE A 79 4.95 5.58 14.44
N HIS A 80 3.66 5.86 14.65
CA HIS A 80 2.65 4.82 14.67
C HIS A 80 2.09 4.57 13.26
N VAL A 81 2.30 3.34 12.76
CA VAL A 81 1.70 2.86 11.52
C VAL A 81 0.56 1.91 11.86
N GLU A 82 -0.65 2.23 11.44
CA GLU A 82 -1.78 1.30 11.54
C GLU A 82 -1.64 0.17 10.54
N GLN A 83 -1.73 -1.06 11.02
CA GLN A 83 -1.76 -2.25 10.17
C GLN A 83 -3.20 -2.55 9.75
N ALA A 84 -3.42 -2.72 8.46
CA ALA A 84 -4.70 -3.09 7.89
C ALA A 84 -4.55 -4.29 6.98
N VAL A 85 -5.48 -5.23 7.09
CA VAL A 85 -5.56 -6.41 6.23
C VAL A 85 -6.92 -6.42 5.54
N SER A 86 -6.92 -6.64 4.24
CA SER A 86 -8.14 -6.79 3.45
C SER A 86 -8.15 -8.14 2.74
N ASN A 87 -9.33 -8.74 2.70
CA ASN A 87 -9.56 -9.99 1.98
C ASN A 87 -9.73 -9.77 0.47
N TYR A 88 -9.90 -8.53 0.03
CA TYR A 88 -9.98 -8.21 -1.40
C TYR A 88 -8.67 -8.57 -2.11
N ASN A 89 -8.78 -9.25 -3.25
CA ASN A 89 -7.63 -9.63 -4.05
C ASN A 89 -7.39 -8.73 -5.26
N GLN A 90 -8.21 -7.69 -5.43
CA GLN A 90 -8.14 -6.83 -6.60
C GLN A 90 -7.94 -5.37 -6.21
N PHE A 91 -6.91 -4.77 -6.77
CA PHE A 91 -6.64 -3.34 -6.65
C PHE A 91 -7.73 -2.45 -7.26
N THR A 92 -8.69 -3.02 -8.00
CA THR A 92 -9.92 -2.32 -8.43
C THR A 92 -10.79 -1.86 -7.25
N GLU A 93 -10.65 -2.51 -6.09
CA GLU A 93 -11.37 -2.15 -4.87
C GLU A 93 -10.67 -1.04 -4.04
N ILE A 94 -9.55 -0.49 -4.55
CA ILE A 94 -8.75 0.48 -3.81
C ILE A 94 -9.55 1.72 -3.38
N ASN A 95 -10.51 2.17 -4.21
CA ASN A 95 -11.36 3.31 -3.88
C ASN A 95 -12.30 3.02 -2.71
N LYS A 96 -12.82 1.79 -2.60
CA LYS A 96 -13.62 1.37 -1.44
C LYS A 96 -12.78 1.35 -0.18
N LEU A 97 -11.54 0.85 -0.28
CA LEU A 97 -10.61 0.81 0.85
C LEU A 97 -10.16 2.23 1.22
N ALA A 98 -9.87 3.08 0.25
CA ALA A 98 -9.55 4.48 0.50
C ALA A 98 -10.69 5.20 1.25
N LYS A 99 -11.93 5.01 0.84
CA LYS A 99 -13.12 5.53 1.55
C LYS A 99 -13.26 4.94 2.95
N LYS A 100 -13.10 3.62 3.11
CA LYS A 100 -13.18 2.93 4.41
C LYS A 100 -12.19 3.49 5.43
N TYR A 101 -10.99 3.82 4.99
CA TYR A 101 -9.92 4.35 5.85
C TYR A 101 -9.83 5.87 5.82
N GLU A 102 -10.79 6.56 5.18
CA GLU A 102 -10.81 8.01 5.02
C GLU A 102 -9.46 8.56 4.52
N ALA A 103 -8.87 7.86 3.56
CA ALA A 103 -7.56 8.21 3.02
C ALA A 103 -7.64 9.43 2.09
N ASP A 104 -6.71 10.36 2.27
CA ASP A 104 -6.55 11.55 1.43
C ASP A 104 -5.47 11.36 0.35
N LEU A 105 -4.60 10.36 0.53
CA LEU A 105 -3.47 10.06 -0.34
C LEU A 105 -3.20 8.56 -0.34
N ILE A 106 -2.88 8.02 -1.52
CA ILE A 106 -2.28 6.70 -1.65
C ILE A 106 -0.79 6.88 -1.97
N VAL A 107 0.08 6.15 -1.26
CA VAL A 107 1.51 6.06 -1.59
C VAL A 107 1.84 4.60 -1.83
N MET A 108 2.36 4.26 -3.00
CA MET A 108 2.62 2.86 -3.34
C MET A 108 3.90 2.68 -4.16
N GLY A 109 4.48 1.50 -4.09
CA GLY A 109 5.64 1.14 -4.89
C GLY A 109 5.29 1.03 -6.38
N SER A 110 6.26 1.30 -7.24
CA SER A 110 6.06 1.17 -8.69
C SER A 110 5.94 -0.29 -9.15
N HIS A 111 6.48 -1.22 -8.36
CA HIS A 111 6.46 -2.66 -8.60
C HIS A 111 6.08 -3.41 -7.33
N GLY A 112 5.68 -4.66 -7.48
CA GLY A 112 5.48 -5.57 -6.36
C GLY A 112 6.56 -6.66 -6.33
N SER A 113 6.33 -7.69 -5.51
CA SER A 113 7.24 -8.82 -5.31
C SER A 113 7.56 -9.64 -6.58
N SER A 114 6.79 -9.48 -7.64
CA SER A 114 7.01 -10.14 -8.94
C SER A 114 7.84 -9.32 -9.92
N GLY A 115 8.47 -8.22 -9.48
CA GLY A 115 9.13 -7.18 -10.27
C GLY A 115 9.93 -7.67 -11.46
N ILE A 116 9.36 -7.50 -12.64
CA ILE A 116 10.01 -7.76 -13.92
C ILE A 116 10.15 -6.41 -14.62
N SER A 117 11.39 -5.95 -14.77
CA SER A 117 11.78 -4.78 -15.58
C SER A 117 11.67 -3.40 -14.91
N GLU A 118 12.80 -2.72 -14.82
CA GLU A 118 12.96 -1.33 -14.31
C GLU A 118 12.23 -0.26 -15.14
N ILE A 119 11.71 -0.61 -16.31
CA ILE A 119 11.15 0.34 -17.28
C ILE A 119 9.62 0.45 -17.14
N PHE A 120 8.94 -0.60 -16.69
CA PHE A 120 7.47 -0.63 -16.64
C PHE A 120 6.95 -0.50 -15.21
N VAL A 121 5.85 0.23 -15.06
CA VAL A 121 5.07 0.28 -13.83
C VAL A 121 4.30 -1.03 -13.68
N GLY A 122 4.30 -1.63 -12.49
CA GLY A 122 3.57 -2.86 -12.23
C GLY A 122 2.07 -2.73 -12.49
N SER A 123 1.44 -3.82 -12.96
CA SER A 123 0.03 -3.83 -13.37
C SER A 123 -0.94 -3.36 -12.27
N ASN A 124 -0.62 -3.63 -11.00
CA ASN A 124 -1.44 -3.19 -9.87
C ASN A 124 -1.31 -1.67 -9.66
N THR A 125 -0.09 -1.15 -9.77
CA THR A 125 0.17 0.28 -9.64
C THR A 125 -0.49 1.05 -10.79
N GLU A 126 -0.37 0.57 -12.02
CA GLU A 126 -1.06 1.15 -13.18
C GLU A 126 -2.58 1.20 -12.95
N LYS A 127 -3.19 0.10 -12.50
CA LYS A 127 -4.63 0.07 -12.20
C LYS A 127 -5.02 1.10 -11.17
N VAL A 128 -4.27 1.19 -10.05
CA VAL A 128 -4.56 2.17 -8.99
C VAL A 128 -4.47 3.60 -9.53
N VAL A 129 -3.40 3.94 -10.24
CA VAL A 129 -3.20 5.28 -10.81
C VAL A 129 -4.34 5.66 -11.77
N ARG A 130 -4.82 4.70 -12.57
CA ARG A 130 -5.90 4.95 -13.55
C ARG A 130 -7.29 5.04 -12.92
N THR A 131 -7.52 4.42 -11.79
CA THR A 131 -8.88 4.28 -11.22
C THR A 131 -9.07 5.01 -9.90
N SER A 132 -8.01 5.49 -9.26
CA SER A 132 -8.10 6.17 -7.97
C SER A 132 -8.86 7.48 -8.06
N GLU A 133 -9.76 7.68 -7.10
CA GLU A 133 -10.52 8.92 -6.92
C GLU A 133 -9.76 9.95 -6.06
N ILE A 134 -8.62 9.55 -5.47
CA ILE A 134 -7.76 10.41 -4.66
C ILE A 134 -6.32 10.40 -5.24
N PRO A 135 -5.48 11.38 -4.91
CA PRO A 135 -4.10 11.44 -5.39
C PRO A 135 -3.30 10.17 -5.09
N VAL A 136 -2.42 9.79 -6.03
CA VAL A 136 -1.53 8.65 -5.89
C VAL A 136 -0.09 9.09 -6.10
N VAL A 137 0.78 8.77 -5.15
CA VAL A 137 2.23 8.91 -5.28
C VAL A 137 2.83 7.54 -5.56
N VAL A 138 3.56 7.42 -6.66
CA VAL A 138 4.26 6.19 -7.04
C VAL A 138 5.76 6.34 -6.77
N VAL A 139 6.29 5.43 -5.95
CA VAL A 139 7.68 5.44 -5.50
C VAL A 139 8.45 4.36 -6.26
N LYS A 140 9.49 4.76 -7.00
CA LYS A 140 10.28 3.84 -7.85
C LYS A 140 11.55 3.33 -7.17
N SER A 141 12.11 4.10 -6.24
CA SER A 141 13.38 3.78 -5.61
C SER A 141 13.49 4.43 -4.24
N LYS A 142 14.47 4.01 -3.45
CA LYS A 142 14.77 4.64 -2.17
C LYS A 142 15.26 6.08 -2.39
N PHE A 143 14.72 7.00 -1.60
CA PHE A 143 15.13 8.40 -1.61
C PHE A 143 16.10 8.65 -0.45
N LYS A 144 17.23 9.32 -0.74
CA LYS A 144 18.13 9.82 0.33
C LYS A 144 17.52 11.03 1.03
N ASP A 145 16.94 11.96 0.23
CA ASP A 145 16.30 13.19 0.72
C ASP A 145 14.96 13.34 0.00
N PHE A 146 13.86 13.01 0.68
CA PHE A 146 12.52 13.12 0.12
C PHE A 146 11.95 14.51 0.41
N GLU A 147 12.06 15.41 -0.56
CA GLU A 147 11.46 16.73 -0.51
C GLU A 147 10.77 17.03 -1.84
N PHE A 148 9.50 17.43 -1.78
CA PHE A 148 8.78 17.95 -2.94
C PHE A 148 9.16 19.42 -3.18
N LYS A 149 10.37 19.68 -3.65
CA LYS A 149 10.82 21.06 -3.97
C LYS A 149 10.39 21.50 -5.37
N ASN A 150 10.38 20.57 -6.32
CA ASN A 150 10.07 20.86 -7.71
C ASN A 150 9.07 19.83 -8.22
N ILE A 151 7.98 20.29 -8.81
CA ILE A 151 6.96 19.46 -9.42
C ILE A 151 6.88 19.81 -10.90
N ILE A 152 7.02 18.79 -11.76
CA ILE A 152 6.79 18.91 -13.20
C ILE A 152 5.40 18.39 -13.49
N PHE A 153 4.56 19.22 -14.05
CA PHE A 153 3.24 18.84 -14.52
C PHE A 153 3.31 18.48 -16.01
N ALA A 154 3.24 17.18 -16.32
CA ALA A 154 3.12 16.71 -17.69
C ALA A 154 1.63 16.53 -18.03
N CYS A 155 1.16 17.22 -19.02
CA CYS A 155 -0.25 17.24 -19.41
C CYS A 155 -0.34 17.16 -20.94
N ASP A 156 -1.25 16.33 -21.39
CA ASP A 156 -1.72 16.28 -22.76
C ASP A 156 -3.04 17.06 -22.81
N PHE A 157 -3.07 18.15 -23.58
CA PHE A 157 -4.28 18.97 -23.75
C PHE A 157 -5.22 18.43 -24.84
N GLU A 158 -4.91 17.30 -25.43
CA GLU A 158 -5.83 16.63 -26.35
C GLU A 158 -7.01 16.01 -25.57
N LYS A 159 -8.23 16.29 -26.06
CA LYS A 159 -9.46 15.79 -25.46
C LYS A 159 -9.77 14.38 -25.91
#